data_96b5230b3161d5f52d25d44dcc64ea18
#
_entry.id   96b5230b3161d5f52d25d44dcc64ea18
#
_cell.length_a   1.000
_cell.length_b   1.000
_cell.length_c   1.000
_cell.angle_alpha   90.00
_cell.angle_beta   90.00
_cell.angle_gamma   90.00
#
_symmetry.space_group_name_H-M   'P 1'
#
loop_
_entity.id
_entity.type
_entity.pdbx_description
1 polymer ?
#
loop_
_entity_poly.entity_id
_entity_poly.type
_entity_poly.pdbx_seq_one_letter_code
_entity_poly.pdbx_strand_id
1 'polypeptide(L)'
;MKIKTILTLVAALTVVTASRAFAHNPGGKPDPMNASLESLKGAEFEQSFLQQMIQHHRSGIEMAKLASNQTKRPGVRDFASKMISSQQEEIAKMSRWLKSWYNASPKEVANPAANKEMKMHMSMLNGKRDADFDKVFLTMMPEHHHAAVEMCEQAEKKATHSELKEFAAKMAKDQQDEMRQMKDWAQSWFGPA
;
A
#
# COMPACT_ATOMS: atom_id res chain seq x y z
N MET A 1 -3.65 -36.12 -60.31
CA MET A 1 -4.43 -35.39 -59.30
C MET A 1 -3.52 -35.16 -58.08
N LYS A 2 -2.95 -33.95 -57.95
CA LYS A 2 -1.95 -33.64 -56.86
C LYS A 2 -2.68 -32.95 -55.74
N ILE A 3 -2.74 -33.63 -54.58
CA ILE A 3 -3.33 -33.10 -53.35
C ILE A 3 -2.27 -32.17 -52.69
N LYS A 4 -2.58 -30.89 -52.60
CA LYS A 4 -1.76 -29.92 -51.84
C LYS A 4 -2.18 -29.94 -50.37
N THR A 5 -1.30 -30.45 -49.54
CA THR A 5 -1.44 -30.38 -48.05
C THR A 5 -1.14 -28.95 -47.60
N ILE A 6 -2.17 -28.27 -47.09
CA ILE A 6 -1.99 -26.95 -46.45
C ILE A 6 -1.60 -27.20 -45.01
N LEU A 7 -0.37 -26.84 -44.69
CA LEU A 7 0.17 -26.86 -43.33
C LEU A 7 -0.26 -25.57 -42.61
N THR A 8 -1.25 -25.66 -41.72
CA THR A 8 -1.70 -24.53 -40.90
C THR A 8 -0.74 -24.38 -39.72
N LEU A 9 0.07 -23.32 -39.77
CA LEU A 9 0.96 -22.96 -38.68
C LEU A 9 0.14 -22.29 -37.57
N VAL A 10 -0.14 -23.02 -36.47
CA VAL A 10 -0.74 -22.46 -35.27
C VAL A 10 0.40 -21.77 -34.46
N ALA A 11 0.46 -20.48 -34.56
CA ALA A 11 1.33 -19.68 -33.67
C ALA A 11 0.74 -19.71 -32.27
N ALA A 12 1.34 -20.49 -31.38
CA ALA A 12 1.04 -20.46 -29.95
C ALA A 12 1.58 -19.13 -29.36
N LEU A 13 0.67 -18.20 -29.12
CA LEU A 13 0.95 -16.97 -28.39
C LEU A 13 1.10 -17.34 -26.91
N THR A 14 2.34 -17.54 -26.47
CA THR A 14 2.65 -17.69 -25.03
C THR A 14 2.44 -16.34 -24.34
N VAL A 15 1.29 -16.19 -23.73
CA VAL A 15 1.05 -15.10 -22.77
C VAL A 15 1.92 -15.42 -21.55
N VAL A 16 3.05 -14.72 -21.45
CA VAL A 16 3.84 -14.70 -20.21
C VAL A 16 3.03 -13.92 -19.18
N THR A 17 2.22 -14.63 -18.41
CA THR A 17 1.58 -14.10 -17.21
C THR A 17 2.67 -13.93 -16.17
N ALA A 18 3.14 -12.70 -15.99
CA ALA A 18 3.98 -12.35 -14.86
C ALA A 18 3.09 -12.33 -13.60
N SER A 19 2.76 -13.50 -13.09
CA SER A 19 2.22 -13.67 -11.73
C SER A 19 3.35 -13.36 -10.75
N ARG A 20 3.54 -12.07 -10.42
CA ARG A 20 4.23 -11.72 -9.19
C ARG A 20 3.24 -11.98 -8.05
N ALA A 21 3.23 -13.22 -7.58
CA ALA A 21 2.70 -13.53 -6.27
C ALA A 21 3.39 -12.58 -5.26
N PHE A 22 2.61 -12.00 -4.34
CA PHE A 22 3.13 -11.32 -3.16
C PHE A 22 3.87 -12.36 -2.30
N ALA A 23 5.05 -12.76 -2.74
CA ALA A 23 5.96 -13.51 -1.93
C ALA A 23 6.61 -12.50 -0.99
N HIS A 24 6.32 -12.63 0.30
CA HIS A 24 7.25 -12.18 1.33
C HIS A 24 8.64 -12.58 0.83
N ASN A 25 9.48 -11.61 0.48
CA ASN A 25 10.83 -11.87 -0.02
C ASN A 25 11.76 -11.91 1.21
N PRO A 26 11.97 -13.09 1.84
CA PRO A 26 12.86 -13.22 2.98
C PRO A 26 14.31 -13.10 2.48
N GLY A 27 14.81 -11.88 2.32
CA GLY A 27 16.12 -11.54 1.78
C GLY A 27 16.11 -10.48 0.68
N GLY A 28 14.93 -9.93 0.31
CA GLY A 28 14.82 -8.75 -0.54
C GLY A 28 15.39 -7.52 0.17
N LYS A 29 15.88 -6.55 -0.60
CA LYS A 29 16.22 -5.23 -0.04
C LYS A 29 14.95 -4.65 0.57
N PRO A 30 15.02 -4.06 1.79
CA PRO A 30 13.86 -3.42 2.39
C PRO A 30 13.31 -2.37 1.43
N ASP A 31 11.98 -2.16 1.50
CA ASP A 31 11.34 -1.07 0.80
C ASP A 31 12.13 0.23 1.06
N PRO A 32 12.39 1.06 0.05
CA PRO A 32 13.17 2.29 0.22
C PRO A 32 12.61 3.22 1.30
N MET A 33 11.30 3.13 1.61
CA MET A 33 10.67 3.82 2.72
C MET A 33 11.14 3.26 4.05
N ASN A 34 11.27 1.95 4.16
CA ASN A 34 11.68 1.24 5.37
C ASN A 34 13.19 1.33 5.63
N ALA A 35 14.00 1.35 4.56
CA ALA A 35 15.46 1.46 4.67
C ALA A 35 15.91 2.72 5.43
N SER A 36 15.15 3.81 5.33
CA SER A 36 15.45 5.07 6.03
C SER A 36 15.27 4.97 7.56
N LEU A 37 14.52 3.99 8.05
CA LEU A 37 14.26 3.75 9.48
C LEU A 37 15.22 2.73 10.11
N GLU A 38 15.92 1.92 9.29
CA GLU A 38 16.72 0.78 9.80
C GLU A 38 17.84 1.19 10.75
N SER A 39 18.57 2.27 10.44
CA SER A 39 19.70 2.73 11.25
C SER A 39 19.29 3.56 12.46
N LEU A 40 18.05 4.05 12.50
CA LEU A 40 17.57 4.95 13.55
C LEU A 40 17.17 4.20 14.81
N LYS A 41 17.30 4.89 15.97
CA LYS A 41 16.94 4.37 17.29
C LYS A 41 16.34 5.47 18.17
N GLY A 42 15.62 5.07 19.23
CA GLY A 42 15.07 5.96 20.23
C GLY A 42 14.23 7.10 19.63
N ALA A 43 14.41 8.31 20.12
CA ALA A 43 13.64 9.48 19.70
C ALA A 43 13.76 9.80 18.19
N GLU A 44 14.93 9.57 17.59
CA GLU A 44 15.12 9.80 16.15
C GLU A 44 14.31 8.81 15.32
N PHE A 45 14.29 7.55 15.74
CA PHE A 45 13.44 6.54 15.11
C PHE A 45 11.97 6.91 15.19
N GLU A 46 11.48 7.21 16.39
CA GLU A 46 10.06 7.50 16.61
C GLU A 46 9.58 8.74 15.87
N GLN A 47 10.37 9.82 15.89
CA GLN A 47 10.04 11.03 15.12
C GLN A 47 10.00 10.74 13.61
N SER A 48 10.99 9.99 13.09
CA SER A 48 11.04 9.63 11.68
C SER A 48 9.89 8.71 11.29
N PHE A 49 9.58 7.71 12.10
CA PHE A 49 8.44 6.82 11.90
C PHE A 49 7.12 7.61 11.83
N LEU A 50 6.86 8.46 12.84
CA LEU A 50 5.63 9.24 12.88
C LEU A 50 5.49 10.17 11.67
N GLN A 51 6.57 10.84 11.24
CA GLN A 51 6.56 11.71 10.07
C GLN A 51 6.29 10.93 8.77
N GLN A 52 6.99 9.81 8.59
CA GLN A 52 6.86 9.00 7.38
C GLN A 52 5.50 8.31 7.30
N MET A 53 4.99 7.78 8.42
CA MET A 53 3.68 7.14 8.46
C MET A 53 2.54 8.15 8.22
N ILE A 54 2.64 9.37 8.74
CA ILE A 54 1.69 10.45 8.41
C ILE A 54 1.70 10.74 6.91
N GLN A 55 2.86 10.82 6.28
CA GLN A 55 2.96 11.06 4.84
C GLN A 55 2.41 9.88 4.04
N HIS A 56 2.71 8.65 4.45
CA HIS A 56 2.19 7.43 3.86
C HIS A 56 0.65 7.39 3.92
N HIS A 57 0.06 7.66 5.07
CA HIS A 57 -1.40 7.72 5.22
C HIS A 57 -2.05 8.80 4.34
N ARG A 58 -1.42 9.98 4.21
CA ARG A 58 -1.91 11.01 3.29
C ARG A 58 -1.98 10.49 1.85
N SER A 59 -0.98 9.74 1.40
CA SER A 59 -1.00 9.14 0.07
C SER A 59 -2.09 8.08 -0.09
N GLY A 60 -2.28 7.22 0.91
CA GLY A 60 -3.36 6.23 0.95
C GLY A 60 -4.75 6.88 0.87
N ILE A 61 -4.96 7.98 1.62
CA ILE A 61 -6.21 8.76 1.58
C ILE A 61 -6.48 9.32 0.18
N GLU A 62 -5.47 9.85 -0.52
CA GLU A 62 -5.67 10.37 -1.87
C GLU A 62 -6.09 9.25 -2.85
N MET A 63 -5.48 8.07 -2.76
CA MET A 63 -5.88 6.92 -3.57
C MET A 63 -7.28 6.41 -3.21
N ALA A 64 -7.64 6.39 -1.93
CA ALA A 64 -8.98 5.99 -1.48
C ALA A 64 -10.07 6.98 -1.92
N LYS A 65 -9.78 8.28 -1.97
CA LYS A 65 -10.70 9.29 -2.54
C LYS A 65 -10.99 9.02 -4.03
N LEU A 66 -9.98 8.59 -4.80
CA LEU A 66 -10.22 8.17 -6.18
C LEU A 66 -11.13 6.94 -6.22
N ALA A 67 -10.91 5.95 -5.33
CA ALA A 67 -11.76 4.75 -5.27
C ALA A 67 -13.21 5.11 -4.99
N SER A 68 -13.48 6.02 -4.04
CA SER A 68 -14.84 6.48 -3.74
C SER A 68 -15.54 7.10 -4.95
N ASN A 69 -14.80 7.72 -5.87
CA ASN A 69 -15.36 8.44 -7.01
C ASN A 69 -15.39 7.61 -8.32
N GLN A 70 -14.47 6.65 -8.48
CA GLN A 70 -14.27 5.94 -9.75
C GLN A 70 -14.88 4.55 -9.79
N THR A 71 -15.12 3.92 -8.62
CA THR A 71 -15.74 2.60 -8.56
C THR A 71 -17.27 2.65 -8.67
N LYS A 72 -17.84 1.63 -9.32
CA LYS A 72 -19.28 1.35 -9.24
C LYS A 72 -19.65 0.35 -8.15
N ARG A 73 -18.67 -0.30 -7.52
CA ARG A 73 -18.91 -1.32 -6.50
C ARG A 73 -19.14 -0.69 -5.12
N PRO A 74 -20.33 -0.83 -4.53
CA PRO A 74 -20.60 -0.26 -3.19
C PRO A 74 -19.60 -0.71 -2.14
N GLY A 75 -19.22 -2.01 -2.14
CA GLY A 75 -18.26 -2.55 -1.18
C GLY A 75 -16.88 -1.88 -1.24
N VAL A 76 -16.37 -1.56 -2.44
CA VAL A 76 -15.09 -0.83 -2.59
C VAL A 76 -15.24 0.62 -2.12
N ARG A 77 -16.37 1.24 -2.39
CA ARG A 77 -16.66 2.62 -1.93
C ARG A 77 -16.72 2.70 -0.40
N ASP A 78 -17.42 1.77 0.22
CA ASP A 78 -17.56 1.71 1.68
C ASP A 78 -16.20 1.41 2.35
N PHE A 79 -15.42 0.51 1.76
CA PHE A 79 -14.05 0.21 2.19
C PHE A 79 -13.18 1.46 2.11
N ALA A 80 -13.16 2.15 0.99
CA ALA A 80 -12.39 3.37 0.80
C ALA A 80 -12.80 4.47 1.81
N SER A 81 -14.09 4.62 2.07
CA SER A 81 -14.59 5.59 3.06
C SER A 81 -14.14 5.26 4.49
N LYS A 82 -14.16 3.99 4.88
CA LYS A 82 -13.67 3.53 6.18
C LYS A 82 -12.17 3.74 6.31
N MET A 83 -11.40 3.38 5.28
CA MET A 83 -9.96 3.57 5.23
C MET A 83 -9.59 5.07 5.37
N ILE A 84 -10.30 5.97 4.67
CA ILE A 84 -10.10 7.43 4.81
C ILE A 84 -10.30 7.87 6.26
N SER A 85 -11.41 7.46 6.90
CA SER A 85 -11.73 7.84 8.28
C SER A 85 -10.67 7.31 9.27
N SER A 86 -10.36 6.02 9.18
CA SER A 86 -9.35 5.38 10.03
C SER A 86 -7.99 6.07 9.91
N GLN A 87 -7.49 6.26 8.70
CA GLN A 87 -6.18 6.89 8.48
C GLN A 87 -6.15 8.36 8.89
N GLN A 88 -7.27 9.09 8.81
CA GLN A 88 -7.36 10.46 9.35
C GLN A 88 -7.23 10.48 10.88
N GLU A 89 -7.88 9.55 11.58
CA GLU A 89 -7.77 9.41 13.04
C GLU A 89 -6.34 9.04 13.46
N GLU A 90 -5.69 8.16 12.71
CA GLU A 90 -4.31 7.75 12.93
C GLU A 90 -3.33 8.91 12.70
N ILE A 91 -3.50 9.70 11.63
CA ILE A 91 -2.73 10.93 11.40
C ILE A 91 -2.91 11.91 12.57
N ALA A 92 -4.13 12.11 13.05
CA ALA A 92 -4.40 13.00 14.16
C ALA A 92 -3.71 12.53 15.45
N LYS A 93 -3.71 11.22 15.73
CA LYS A 93 -3.04 10.63 16.89
C LYS A 93 -1.51 10.79 16.79
N MET A 94 -0.92 10.44 15.66
CA MET A 94 0.51 10.58 15.42
C MET A 94 0.97 12.04 15.48
N SER A 95 0.14 12.96 14.97
CA SER A 95 0.43 14.41 15.04
C SER A 95 0.42 14.93 16.48
N ARG A 96 -0.49 14.43 17.34
CA ARG A 96 -0.49 14.76 18.76
C ARG A 96 0.78 14.25 19.46
N TRP A 97 1.24 13.05 19.16
CA TRP A 97 2.48 12.49 19.71
C TRP A 97 3.72 13.26 19.26
N LEU A 98 3.82 13.62 17.98
CA LEU A 98 4.89 14.50 17.51
C LEU A 98 4.95 15.80 18.33
N LYS A 99 3.79 16.39 18.62
CA LYS A 99 3.72 17.63 19.38
C LYS A 99 4.06 17.41 20.86
N SER A 100 3.47 16.40 21.49
CA SER A 100 3.58 16.19 22.95
C SER A 100 4.95 15.63 23.36
N TRP A 101 5.51 14.69 22.58
CA TRP A 101 6.78 14.04 22.93
C TRP A 101 8.00 14.80 22.43
N TYR A 102 7.89 15.47 21.28
CA TYR A 102 9.06 16.03 20.58
C TYR A 102 8.94 17.51 20.28
N ASN A 103 7.86 18.17 20.69
CA ASN A 103 7.54 19.56 20.32
C ASN A 103 7.65 19.81 18.79
N ALA A 104 7.34 18.80 17.98
CA ALA A 104 7.40 18.82 16.53
C ALA A 104 5.99 18.87 15.93
N SER A 105 5.91 19.23 14.64
CA SER A 105 4.69 19.19 13.84
C SER A 105 4.91 18.30 12.61
N PRO A 106 3.85 17.72 12.05
CA PRO A 106 3.96 16.99 10.79
C PRO A 106 4.56 17.87 9.70
N LYS A 107 5.58 17.35 9.03
CA LYS A 107 6.25 18.00 7.89
C LYS A 107 6.39 17.01 6.75
N GLU A 108 6.60 17.52 5.55
CA GLU A 108 6.95 16.67 4.43
C GLU A 108 8.35 16.07 4.65
N VAL A 109 8.44 14.76 4.46
CA VAL A 109 9.70 14.04 4.56
C VAL A 109 10.30 13.91 3.18
N ALA A 110 11.53 14.31 3.03
CA ALA A 110 12.28 14.14 1.77
C ALA A 110 12.61 12.63 1.59
N ASN A 111 11.68 11.89 1.02
CA ASN A 111 11.87 10.50 0.61
C ASN A 111 11.58 10.38 -0.91
N PRO A 112 12.62 10.55 -1.76
CA PRO A 112 12.44 10.51 -3.22
C PRO A 112 11.84 9.20 -3.73
N ALA A 113 12.12 8.08 -3.07
CA ALA A 113 11.59 6.78 -3.46
C ALA A 113 10.09 6.68 -3.18
N ALA A 114 9.63 7.05 -1.98
CA ALA A 114 8.21 7.11 -1.63
C ALA A 114 7.44 8.09 -2.54
N ASN A 115 8.03 9.23 -2.84
CA ASN A 115 7.43 10.21 -3.75
C ASN A 115 7.32 9.68 -5.18
N LYS A 116 8.31 8.91 -5.66
CA LYS A 116 8.27 8.26 -6.98
C LYS A 116 7.20 7.18 -7.02
N GLU A 117 7.12 6.37 -6.00
CA GLU A 117 6.11 5.32 -5.87
C GLU A 117 4.69 5.90 -5.85
N MET A 118 4.44 6.90 -5.03
CA MET A 118 3.15 7.61 -5.01
C MET A 118 2.76 8.16 -6.38
N LYS A 119 3.69 8.81 -7.08
CA LYS A 119 3.44 9.31 -8.44
C LYS A 119 3.10 8.19 -9.41
N MET A 120 3.77 7.05 -9.30
CA MET A 120 3.51 5.86 -10.11
C MET A 120 2.10 5.32 -9.82
N HIS A 121 1.73 5.14 -8.55
CA HIS A 121 0.41 4.67 -8.14
C HIS A 121 -0.71 5.60 -8.64
N MET A 122 -0.57 6.90 -8.44
CA MET A 122 -1.53 7.88 -8.96
C MET A 122 -1.63 7.86 -10.49
N SER A 123 -0.52 7.69 -11.20
CA SER A 123 -0.52 7.56 -12.66
C SER A 123 -1.23 6.30 -13.14
N MET A 124 -1.07 5.18 -12.43
CA MET A 124 -1.75 3.91 -12.77
C MET A 124 -3.27 3.99 -12.58
N LEU A 125 -3.74 4.75 -11.59
CA LEU A 125 -5.17 4.96 -11.31
C LEU A 125 -5.80 6.04 -12.19
N ASN A 126 -4.99 6.98 -12.68
CA ASN A 126 -5.49 8.13 -13.43
C ASN A 126 -6.20 7.71 -14.72
N GLY A 127 -7.36 8.30 -14.97
CA GLY A 127 -8.18 8.02 -16.14
C GLY A 127 -8.93 6.69 -16.13
N LYS A 128 -8.69 5.81 -15.13
CA LYS A 128 -9.41 4.54 -15.01
C LYS A 128 -10.75 4.73 -14.30
N ARG A 129 -11.70 3.86 -14.63
CA ARG A 129 -13.06 3.88 -14.06
C ARG A 129 -13.58 2.47 -13.90
N ASP A 130 -14.56 2.31 -13.01
CA ASP A 130 -15.34 1.08 -12.84
C ASP A 130 -14.44 -0.16 -12.63
N ALA A 131 -14.63 -1.22 -13.37
CA ALA A 131 -13.89 -2.48 -13.23
C ALA A 131 -12.38 -2.34 -13.50
N ASP A 132 -11.97 -1.48 -14.43
CA ASP A 132 -10.54 -1.23 -14.73
C ASP A 132 -9.88 -0.47 -13.59
N PHE A 133 -10.60 0.45 -12.96
CA PHE A 133 -10.14 1.12 -11.75
C PHE A 133 -10.01 0.13 -10.60
N ASP A 134 -11.08 -0.63 -10.34
CA ASP A 134 -11.11 -1.61 -9.25
C ASP A 134 -9.97 -2.62 -9.35
N LYS A 135 -9.71 -3.15 -10.56
CA LYS A 135 -8.62 -4.11 -10.78
C LYS A 135 -7.26 -3.51 -10.39
N VAL A 136 -6.96 -2.28 -10.81
CA VAL A 136 -5.69 -1.62 -10.49
C VAL A 136 -5.61 -1.27 -9.01
N PHE A 137 -6.67 -0.70 -8.44
CA PHE A 137 -6.73 -0.31 -7.04
C PHE A 137 -6.52 -1.51 -6.10
N LEU A 138 -7.23 -2.63 -6.36
CA LEU A 138 -7.16 -3.85 -5.55
C LEU A 138 -5.84 -4.63 -5.71
N THR A 139 -5.04 -4.32 -6.72
CA THR A 139 -3.70 -4.88 -6.88
C THR A 139 -2.64 -4.02 -6.20
N MET A 140 -2.77 -2.71 -6.31
CA MET A 140 -1.75 -1.75 -5.92
C MET A 140 -1.86 -1.34 -4.43
N MET A 141 -3.10 -1.17 -3.92
CA MET A 141 -3.29 -0.76 -2.53
C MET A 141 -2.75 -1.78 -1.51
N PRO A 142 -2.82 -3.11 -1.73
CA PRO A 142 -2.12 -4.07 -0.89
C PRO A 142 -0.60 -3.88 -0.85
N GLU A 143 0.04 -3.48 -1.95
CA GLU A 143 1.49 -3.18 -1.95
C GLU A 143 1.79 -1.96 -1.09
N HIS A 144 0.98 -0.91 -1.23
CA HIS A 144 1.06 0.28 -0.38
C HIS A 144 0.88 -0.08 1.11
N HIS A 145 -0.09 -0.90 1.46
CA HIS A 145 -0.30 -1.35 2.85
C HIS A 145 0.86 -2.18 3.39
N HIS A 146 1.46 -3.02 2.54
CA HIS A 146 2.60 -3.84 2.94
C HIS A 146 3.78 -2.99 3.43
N ALA A 147 4.09 -1.89 2.74
CA ALA A 147 5.13 -0.96 3.17
C ALA A 147 4.86 -0.38 4.58
N ALA A 148 3.60 -0.05 4.89
CA ALA A 148 3.23 0.41 6.23
C ALA A 148 3.34 -0.70 7.29
N VAL A 149 2.97 -1.94 6.96
CA VAL A 149 3.12 -3.09 7.87
C VAL A 149 4.59 -3.28 8.24
N GLU A 150 5.52 -3.25 7.28
CA GLU A 150 6.95 -3.34 7.56
C GLU A 150 7.46 -2.19 8.45
N MET A 151 6.97 -0.95 8.24
CA MET A 151 7.29 0.17 9.13
C MET A 151 6.78 -0.06 10.55
N CYS A 152 5.55 -0.57 10.70
CA CYS A 152 4.96 -0.90 11.99
C CYS A 152 5.75 -1.97 12.73
N GLU A 153 6.20 -3.03 12.05
CA GLU A 153 7.05 -4.08 12.63
C GLU A 153 8.39 -3.52 13.17
N GLN A 154 8.94 -2.50 12.52
CA GLN A 154 10.10 -1.81 13.06
C GLN A 154 9.74 -1.00 14.31
N ALA A 155 8.57 -0.34 14.32
CA ALA A 155 8.12 0.43 15.48
C ALA A 155 7.85 -0.45 16.70
N GLU A 156 7.26 -1.63 16.52
CA GLU A 156 7.07 -2.60 17.58
C GLU A 156 8.40 -3.03 18.24
N LYS A 157 9.45 -3.16 17.43
CA LYS A 157 10.79 -3.58 17.91
C LYS A 157 11.59 -2.44 18.51
N LYS A 158 11.53 -1.25 17.93
CA LYS A 158 12.49 -0.15 18.19
C LYS A 158 11.93 1.01 19.00
N ALA A 159 10.60 1.20 19.01
CA ALA A 159 10.00 2.31 19.75
C ALA A 159 10.27 2.20 21.24
N THR A 160 10.42 3.34 21.91
CA THR A 160 10.61 3.44 23.38
C THR A 160 9.27 3.68 24.09
N HIS A 161 8.34 4.41 23.45
CA HIS A 161 6.99 4.60 23.97
C HIS A 161 6.15 3.35 23.73
N SER A 162 5.62 2.76 24.81
CA SER A 162 4.73 1.59 24.74
C SER A 162 3.47 1.84 23.91
N GLU A 163 2.91 3.05 24.03
CA GLU A 163 1.73 3.49 23.29
C GLU A 163 1.96 3.48 21.77
N LEU A 164 3.19 3.76 21.33
CA LEU A 164 3.55 3.68 19.91
C LEU A 164 3.68 2.24 19.46
N LYS A 165 4.24 1.35 20.27
CA LYS A 165 4.33 -0.08 19.97
C LYS A 165 2.94 -0.71 19.78
N GLU A 166 2.05 -0.49 20.76
CA GLU A 166 0.69 -1.01 20.73
C GLU A 166 -0.10 -0.46 19.52
N PHE A 167 0.08 0.82 19.22
CA PHE A 167 -0.55 1.46 18.08
C PHE A 167 -0.03 0.91 16.76
N ALA A 168 1.26 0.69 16.63
CA ALA A 168 1.87 0.09 15.44
C ALA A 168 1.39 -1.35 15.23
N ALA A 169 1.36 -2.16 16.29
CA ALA A 169 0.83 -3.53 16.23
C ALA A 169 -0.63 -3.57 15.75
N LYS A 170 -1.48 -2.68 16.30
CA LYS A 170 -2.87 -2.57 15.86
C LYS A 170 -2.97 -2.15 14.40
N MET A 171 -2.23 -1.13 14.00
CA MET A 171 -2.21 -0.62 12.63
C MET A 171 -1.76 -1.70 11.63
N ALA A 172 -0.68 -2.44 11.96
CA ALA A 172 -0.20 -3.55 11.14
C ALA A 172 -1.28 -4.61 10.94
N LYS A 173 -1.97 -4.98 12.02
CA LYS A 173 -3.07 -5.96 11.95
C LYS A 173 -4.21 -5.46 11.08
N ASP A 174 -4.67 -4.23 11.28
CA ASP A 174 -5.80 -3.66 10.53
C ASP A 174 -5.46 -3.61 9.03
N GLN A 175 -4.26 -3.17 8.66
CA GLN A 175 -3.82 -3.12 7.27
C GLN A 175 -3.64 -4.52 6.66
N GLN A 176 -3.20 -5.52 7.41
CA GLN A 176 -3.17 -6.91 6.95
C GLN A 176 -4.58 -7.46 6.68
N ASP A 177 -5.57 -7.11 7.52
CA ASP A 177 -6.97 -7.48 7.32
C ASP A 177 -7.53 -6.83 6.05
N GLU A 178 -7.22 -5.55 5.81
CA GLU A 178 -7.59 -4.82 4.60
C GLU A 178 -6.93 -5.43 3.34
N MET A 179 -5.67 -5.80 3.41
CA MET A 179 -4.96 -6.48 2.32
C MET A 179 -5.62 -7.81 1.96
N ARG A 180 -6.03 -8.61 2.96
CA ARG A 180 -6.75 -9.87 2.71
C ARG A 180 -8.08 -9.61 2.01
N GLN A 181 -8.87 -8.66 2.50
CA GLN A 181 -10.15 -8.31 1.89
C GLN A 181 -9.99 -7.87 0.43
N MET A 182 -9.01 -7.02 0.13
CA MET A 182 -8.73 -6.58 -1.24
C MET A 182 -8.30 -7.72 -2.15
N LYS A 183 -7.46 -8.64 -1.65
CA LYS A 183 -7.02 -9.83 -2.37
C LYS A 183 -8.18 -10.77 -2.69
N ASP A 184 -9.07 -11.00 -1.73
CA ASP A 184 -10.25 -11.85 -1.92
C ASP A 184 -11.17 -11.26 -2.99
N TRP A 185 -11.38 -9.95 -2.98
CA TRP A 185 -12.15 -9.28 -4.03
C TRP A 185 -11.47 -9.34 -5.39
N ALA A 186 -10.17 -9.09 -5.47
CA ALA A 186 -9.42 -9.15 -6.72
C ALA A 186 -9.52 -10.56 -7.32
N GLN A 187 -9.32 -11.60 -6.53
CA GLN A 187 -9.41 -12.99 -6.95
C GLN A 187 -10.84 -13.37 -7.39
N SER A 188 -11.84 -12.95 -6.61
CA SER A 188 -13.24 -13.26 -6.90
C SER A 188 -13.76 -12.59 -8.18
N TRP A 189 -13.31 -11.37 -8.47
CA TRP A 189 -13.87 -10.58 -9.58
C TRP A 189 -13.05 -10.63 -10.85
N PHE A 190 -11.75 -10.88 -10.75
CA PHE A 190 -10.83 -10.81 -11.88
C PHE A 190 -10.04 -12.11 -12.11
N GLY A 191 -10.24 -13.12 -11.26
CA GLY A 191 -9.53 -14.38 -11.30
C GLY A 191 -8.16 -14.32 -10.60
N PRO A 192 -7.44 -15.48 -10.57
CA PRO A 192 -6.11 -15.51 -9.95
C PRO A 192 -5.15 -14.59 -10.67
N ALA A 193 -4.33 -13.88 -9.88
CA ALA A 193 -3.29 -12.99 -10.38
C ALA A 193 -2.11 -13.77 -10.96
#